data_ca120cf4ac8d59369474f5a5744dc7df
#
_entry.id   ca120cf4ac8d59369474f5a5744dc7df
#
_cell.length_a   1.000
_cell.length_b   1.000
_cell.length_c   1.000
_cell.angle_alpha   90.00
_cell.angle_beta   90.00
_cell.angle_gamma   90.00
#
_symmetry.space_group_name_H-M   'P 1'
#
loop_
_entity.id
_entity.type
_entity.pdbx_description
1 polymer ?
#
loop_
_entity_poly.entity_id
_entity_poly.type
_entity_poly.pdbx_seq_one_letter_code
_entity_poly.pdbx_strand_id
1 'polypeptide(L)'
;MVARYVPEAGDIVWLDFDPQAGREQSQRRPALVLTDQTYNRASGLIVVCPLTSKRTPYPFALSVVVDRVEGAVLVDHLKSLDWRAGNAAFHCKSESELLNKARTYVGVLLGIG
;
A
#
# COMPACT_ATOMS: atom_id res chain seq x y z
N MET A 1 2.38 -27.70 -6.88
CA MET A 1 1.39 -26.64 -6.62
C MET A 1 2.08 -25.42 -6.06
N VAL A 2 1.81 -24.28 -6.64
CA VAL A 2 2.44 -23.03 -6.22
C VAL A 2 1.53 -22.35 -5.23
N ALA A 3 2.08 -21.99 -4.07
CA ALA A 3 1.34 -21.24 -3.07
C ALA A 3 1.07 -19.84 -3.59
N ARG A 4 -0.15 -19.38 -3.45
CA ARG A 4 -0.48 -18.04 -3.87
C ARG A 4 0.03 -17.05 -2.84
N TYR A 5 0.54 -15.94 -3.35
CA TYR A 5 0.96 -14.87 -2.47
C TYR A 5 -0.29 -14.23 -1.84
N VAL A 6 -0.25 -14.02 -0.54
CA VAL A 6 -1.25 -13.26 0.18
C VAL A 6 -0.52 -12.08 0.81
N PRO A 7 -0.94 -10.85 0.53
CA PRO A 7 -0.27 -9.68 1.10
C PRO A 7 -0.29 -9.69 2.62
N GLU A 8 0.78 -9.16 3.20
CA GLU A 8 0.93 -9.05 4.64
C GLU A 8 1.24 -7.61 5.01
N ALA A 9 0.82 -7.19 6.20
CA ALA A 9 1.12 -5.84 6.67
C ALA A 9 2.61 -5.56 6.61
N GLY A 10 2.96 -4.43 6.06
CA GLY A 10 4.35 -4.04 5.88
C GLY A 10 4.92 -4.41 4.53
N ASP A 11 4.22 -5.22 3.75
CA ASP A 11 4.66 -5.50 2.39
C ASP A 11 4.46 -4.27 1.53
N ILE A 12 5.41 -4.05 0.62
CA ILE A 12 5.21 -3.10 -0.47
C ILE A 12 4.91 -3.96 -1.69
N VAL A 13 3.75 -3.73 -2.29
CA VAL A 13 3.27 -4.54 -3.40
C VAL A 13 2.99 -3.68 -4.61
N TRP A 14 3.16 -4.24 -5.79
CA TRP A 14 2.65 -3.64 -7.02
C TRP A 14 1.18 -3.97 -7.12
N LEU A 15 0.37 -2.98 -7.49
CA LEU A 15 -1.07 -3.13 -7.40
C LEU A 15 -1.76 -2.25 -8.43
N ASP A 16 -2.78 -2.80 -9.08
CA ASP A 16 -3.63 -2.04 -9.96
C ASP A 16 -4.67 -1.33 -9.10
N PHE A 17 -4.61 -0.01 -9.06
CA PHE A 17 -5.49 0.77 -8.18
C PHE A 17 -6.88 0.96 -8.74
N ASP A 18 -7.03 0.83 -10.05
CA ASP A 18 -8.33 1.00 -10.67
C ASP A 18 -8.48 -0.01 -11.81
N PRO A 19 -8.59 -1.29 -11.45
CA PRO A 19 -8.65 -2.33 -12.47
C PRO A 19 -9.90 -2.27 -13.32
N GLN A 20 -10.91 -1.50 -12.88
CA GLN A 20 -12.16 -1.42 -13.62
C GLN A 20 -12.25 -0.21 -14.54
N ALA A 21 -11.24 0.62 -14.54
CA ALA A 21 -11.25 1.81 -15.38
C ALA A 21 -11.22 1.46 -16.86
N GLY A 22 -10.72 0.29 -17.20
CA GLY A 22 -10.66 -0.14 -18.60
C GLY A 22 -9.73 0.72 -19.41
N ARG A 23 -8.82 1.42 -18.78
CA ARG A 23 -7.89 2.27 -19.48
C ARG A 23 -6.59 1.55 -19.69
N GLU A 24 -5.94 1.86 -20.78
CA GLU A 24 -4.64 1.30 -21.04
C GLU A 24 -3.61 1.79 -20.10
N GLN A 25 -3.78 3.01 -19.63
CA GLN A 25 -2.86 3.57 -18.67
C GLN A 25 -3.18 2.98 -17.33
N SER A 26 -2.64 1.84 -17.12
CA SER A 26 -2.84 1.18 -15.86
C SER A 26 -2.41 2.07 -14.71
N GLN A 27 -3.22 2.12 -13.69
CA GLN A 27 -2.87 2.83 -12.47
C GLN A 27 -2.05 1.92 -11.56
N ARG A 28 -1.23 1.07 -12.15
CA ARG A 28 -0.40 0.15 -11.39
C ARG A 28 0.74 0.90 -10.74
N ARG A 29 0.84 0.80 -9.43
CA ARG A 29 1.88 1.49 -8.67
C ARG A 29 2.17 0.72 -7.39
N PRO A 30 3.28 1.02 -6.74
CA PRO A 30 3.58 0.37 -5.46
C PRO A 30 2.72 0.96 -4.35
N ALA A 31 2.43 0.12 -3.38
CA ALA A 31 1.61 0.49 -2.24
C ALA A 31 2.06 -0.24 -1.00
N LEU A 32 1.93 0.43 0.14
CA LEU A 32 2.25 -0.17 1.44
C LEU A 32 0.99 -0.80 2.02
N VAL A 33 1.06 -2.09 2.32
CA VAL A 33 -0.06 -2.83 2.89
C VAL A 33 -0.13 -2.57 4.39
N LEU A 34 -1.30 -2.17 4.87
CA LEU A 34 -1.51 -1.83 6.29
C LEU A 34 -2.21 -2.93 7.07
N THR A 35 -2.94 -3.82 6.41
CA THR A 35 -3.75 -4.84 7.06
C THR A 35 -3.03 -6.18 7.09
N ASP A 36 -3.31 -6.95 8.14
CA ASP A 36 -2.63 -8.20 8.39
C ASP A 36 -3.04 -9.30 7.43
N GLN A 37 -2.15 -10.24 7.21
CA GLN A 37 -2.37 -11.33 6.27
C GLN A 37 -3.63 -12.14 6.58
N THR A 38 -3.93 -12.35 7.86
CA THR A 38 -5.12 -13.09 8.25
C THR A 38 -6.39 -12.41 7.74
N TYR A 39 -6.49 -11.11 7.93
CA TYR A 39 -7.61 -10.34 7.40
C TYR A 39 -7.63 -10.38 5.87
N ASN A 40 -6.46 -10.19 5.27
CA ASN A 40 -6.35 -10.09 3.82
C ASN A 40 -6.78 -11.40 3.15
N ARG A 41 -6.38 -12.53 3.74
CA ARG A 41 -6.77 -13.83 3.22
C ARG A 41 -8.26 -14.08 3.37
N ALA A 42 -8.79 -13.77 4.55
CA ALA A 42 -10.19 -14.07 4.84
C ALA A 42 -11.14 -13.18 4.04
N SER A 43 -10.81 -11.91 3.90
CA SER A 43 -11.71 -10.95 3.27
C SER A 43 -11.50 -10.80 1.76
N GLY A 44 -10.30 -11.10 1.28
CA GLY A 44 -9.93 -10.78 -0.10
C GLY A 44 -9.61 -9.31 -0.29
N LEU A 45 -9.60 -8.52 0.77
CA LEU A 45 -9.35 -7.09 0.72
C LEU A 45 -8.04 -6.75 1.40
N ILE A 46 -7.48 -5.59 1.04
CA ILE A 46 -6.37 -4.99 1.77
C ILE A 46 -6.64 -3.51 1.90
N VAL A 47 -6.09 -2.91 2.95
CA VAL A 47 -6.03 -1.45 3.05
C VAL A 47 -4.60 -1.07 2.77
N VAL A 48 -4.41 -0.17 1.82
CA VAL A 48 -3.07 0.24 1.37
C VAL A 48 -2.96 1.75 1.30
N CYS A 49 -1.71 2.21 1.34
CA CYS A 49 -1.38 3.61 1.04
C CYS A 49 -0.48 3.60 -0.18
N PRO A 50 -0.84 4.33 -1.25
CA PRO A 50 0.00 4.34 -2.44
C PRO A 50 1.30 5.07 -2.22
N LEU A 51 2.32 4.66 -2.94
CA LEU A 51 3.61 5.34 -2.96
C LEU A 51 3.69 6.19 -4.22
N THR A 52 4.40 7.31 -4.12
CA THR A 52 4.67 8.16 -5.26
C THR A 52 6.16 8.47 -5.30
N SER A 53 6.71 8.63 -6.51
CA SER A 53 8.09 9.05 -6.65
C SER A 53 8.20 10.58 -6.62
N LYS A 54 7.07 11.27 -6.61
CA LYS A 54 7.09 12.72 -6.49
C LYS A 54 7.23 13.11 -5.04
N ARG A 55 8.13 14.04 -4.77
CA ARG A 55 8.29 14.54 -3.42
C ARG A 55 7.24 15.62 -3.20
N THR A 56 6.31 15.32 -2.32
CA THR A 56 5.23 16.26 -2.02
C THR A 56 5.26 16.50 -0.52
N PRO A 57 5.91 17.58 -0.08
CA PRO A 57 6.03 17.82 1.37
C PRO A 57 4.71 18.27 1.95
N TYR A 58 4.04 17.37 2.63
CA TYR A 58 2.89 17.72 3.46
C TYR A 58 2.78 16.67 4.57
N PRO A 59 1.97 16.96 5.63
CA PRO A 59 2.03 16.17 6.87
C PRO A 59 1.76 14.68 6.71
N PHE A 60 0.91 14.27 5.77
CA PHE A 60 0.57 12.86 5.62
C PHE A 60 1.38 12.15 4.55
N ALA A 61 2.43 12.78 4.03
CA ALA A 61 3.35 12.12 3.11
C ALA A 61 4.59 11.69 3.88
N LEU A 62 4.80 10.38 3.98
CA LEU A 62 5.95 9.84 4.70
C LEU A 62 7.06 9.51 3.72
N SER A 63 8.25 10.04 3.96
CA SER A 63 9.39 9.78 3.10
C SER A 63 9.74 8.29 3.11
N VAL A 64 10.08 7.78 1.95
CA VAL A 64 10.45 6.37 1.79
C VAL A 64 11.45 6.26 0.66
N VAL A 65 12.33 5.26 0.75
CA VAL A 65 13.25 4.93 -0.34
C VAL A 65 12.99 3.48 -0.70
N VAL A 66 12.64 3.23 -1.96
CA VAL A 66 12.41 1.90 -2.48
C VAL A 66 13.24 1.76 -3.75
N ASP A 67 14.11 0.74 -3.80
CA ASP A 67 15.00 0.49 -4.94
C ASP A 67 15.81 1.74 -5.28
N ARG A 68 16.31 2.41 -4.24
CA ARG A 68 17.13 3.61 -4.38
C ARG A 68 16.38 4.81 -4.97
N VAL A 69 15.06 4.71 -5.07
CA VAL A 69 14.25 5.82 -5.53
C VAL A 69 13.57 6.45 -4.32
N GLU A 70 13.78 7.75 -4.15
CA GLU A 70 13.12 8.49 -3.08
C GLU A 70 11.70 8.79 -3.48
N GLY A 71 10.82 8.72 -2.52
CA GLY A 71 9.42 9.02 -2.74
C GLY A 71 8.69 9.19 -1.44
N ALA A 72 7.40 9.02 -1.48
CA ALA A 72 6.56 9.18 -0.29
C ALA A 72 5.41 8.18 -0.28
N VAL A 73 5.04 7.77 0.93
CA VAL A 73 3.81 7.02 1.17
C VAL A 73 2.73 8.06 1.44
N LEU A 74 1.67 8.02 0.65
CA LEU A 74 0.57 8.98 0.78
C LEU A 74 -0.48 8.41 1.71
N VAL A 75 -0.36 8.72 3.00
CA VAL A 75 -1.19 8.10 4.02
C VAL A 75 -2.66 8.49 3.88
N ASP A 76 -2.93 9.74 3.51
CA ASP A 76 -4.30 10.20 3.37
C ASP A 76 -4.97 9.78 2.05
N HIS A 77 -4.23 9.05 1.22
CA HIS A 77 -4.79 8.43 0.03
C HIS A 77 -5.09 6.95 0.27
N LEU A 78 -5.18 6.54 1.51
CA LEU A 78 -5.41 5.14 1.83
C LEU A 78 -6.68 4.64 1.15
N LYS A 79 -6.67 3.37 0.80
CA LYS A 79 -7.75 2.79 0.03
C LYS A 79 -7.89 1.32 0.38
N SER A 80 -9.14 0.86 0.45
CA SER A 80 -9.43 -0.55 0.59
C SER A 80 -9.78 -1.08 -0.79
N LEU A 81 -9.18 -2.20 -1.16
CA LEU A 81 -9.48 -2.78 -2.46
C LEU A 81 -9.21 -4.28 -2.46
N ASP A 82 -9.73 -4.95 -3.49
CA ASP A 82 -9.57 -6.38 -3.69
C ASP A 82 -8.18 -6.65 -4.25
N TRP A 83 -7.35 -7.37 -3.47
CA TRP A 83 -5.97 -7.56 -3.88
C TRP A 83 -5.80 -8.58 -5.00
N ARG A 84 -6.78 -9.46 -5.19
CA ARG A 84 -6.72 -10.40 -6.32
C ARG A 84 -7.10 -9.69 -7.62
N ALA A 85 -8.20 -8.95 -7.59
CA ALA A 85 -8.60 -8.17 -8.75
C ALA A 85 -7.56 -7.12 -9.12
N GLY A 86 -6.85 -6.60 -8.11
CA GLY A 86 -5.79 -5.63 -8.34
C GLY A 86 -4.46 -6.25 -8.73
N ASN A 87 -4.39 -7.56 -8.85
CA ASN A 87 -3.17 -8.26 -9.25
C ASN A 87 -1.98 -7.91 -8.37
N ALA A 88 -2.18 -8.00 -7.05
CA ALA A 88 -1.14 -7.67 -6.10
C ALA A 88 0.08 -8.58 -6.28
N ALA A 89 1.24 -7.98 -6.42
CA ALA A 89 2.50 -8.71 -6.55
C ALA A 89 3.50 -8.18 -5.54
N PHE A 90 4.12 -9.08 -4.80
CA PHE A 90 5.10 -8.69 -3.78
C PHE A 90 6.29 -8.00 -4.43
N HIS A 91 6.69 -6.87 -3.87
CA HIS A 91 7.86 -6.16 -4.33
C HIS A 91 8.98 -6.26 -3.30
N CYS A 92 8.72 -5.79 -2.09
CA CYS A 92 9.70 -5.87 -1.01
C CYS A 92 9.00 -5.66 0.32
N LYS A 93 9.72 -5.97 1.39
CA LYS A 93 9.23 -5.74 2.75
C LYS A 93 9.69 -4.35 3.17
N SER A 94 8.79 -3.57 3.75
CA SER A 94 9.17 -2.28 4.30
C SER A 94 9.80 -2.47 5.67
N GLU A 95 10.46 -1.43 6.16
CA GLU A 95 10.95 -1.44 7.52
C GLU A 95 9.76 -1.31 8.46
N SER A 96 9.84 -1.99 9.61
CA SER A 96 8.74 -1.99 10.58
C SER A 96 8.40 -0.59 11.05
N GLU A 97 9.38 0.30 11.11
CA GLU A 97 9.17 1.67 11.53
C GLU A 97 8.25 2.41 10.56
N LEU A 98 8.39 2.16 9.27
CA LEU A 98 7.54 2.80 8.28
C LEU A 98 6.09 2.38 8.45
N LEU A 99 5.85 1.09 8.64
CA LEU A 99 4.50 0.58 8.86
C LEU A 99 3.89 1.20 10.10
N ASN A 100 4.65 1.26 11.19
CA ASN A 100 4.17 1.83 12.44
C ASN A 100 3.81 3.30 12.28
N LYS A 101 4.65 4.05 11.59
CA LYS A 101 4.36 5.47 11.33
C LYS A 101 3.12 5.65 10.49
N ALA A 102 3.00 4.85 9.43
CA ALA A 102 1.83 4.95 8.56
C ALA A 102 0.55 4.67 9.34
N ARG A 103 0.55 3.62 10.16
CA ARG A 103 -0.61 3.28 10.98
C ARG A 103 -0.94 4.39 11.98
N THR A 104 0.08 4.97 12.59
CA THR A 104 -0.10 6.08 13.52
C THR A 104 -0.74 7.27 12.81
N TYR A 105 -0.26 7.59 11.63
CA TYR A 105 -0.79 8.72 10.86
C TYR A 105 -2.23 8.45 10.41
N VAL A 106 -2.56 7.21 10.09
CA VAL A 106 -3.95 6.85 9.78
C VAL A 106 -4.84 7.11 11.00
N GLY A 107 -4.35 6.75 12.20
CA GLY A 107 -5.09 7.02 13.42
C GLY A 107 -5.34 8.50 13.62
N VAL A 108 -4.32 9.32 13.37
CA VAL A 108 -4.47 10.77 13.46
C VAL A 108 -5.48 11.27 12.42
N LEU A 109 -5.36 10.77 11.19
CA LEU A 109 -6.25 11.16 10.10
C LEU A 109 -7.70 10.86 10.44
N LEU A 110 -7.94 9.71 11.06
CA LEU A 110 -9.30 9.28 11.39
C LEU A 110 -9.77 9.78 12.75
N GLY A 111 -8.91 10.47 13.48
CA GLY A 111 -9.28 11.03 14.77
C GLY A 111 -9.31 10.03 15.90
N ILE A 112 -8.62 8.90 15.76
CA ILE A 112 -8.62 7.87 16.79
C ILE A 112 -7.23 7.58 17.32
N GLY A 113 -6.24 8.33 16.88
CA GLY A 113 -4.85 8.08 17.29
C GLY A 113 -4.30 9.09 18.26
#